data_d10829d83745e4cd69585e7f0ef64838
#
_entry.id   d10829d83745e4cd69585e7f0ef64838
#
_cell.length_a   1.000
_cell.length_b   1.000
_cell.length_c   1.000
_cell.angle_alpha   90.00
_cell.angle_beta   90.00
_cell.angle_gamma   90.00
#
_symmetry.space_group_name_H-M   'P 1'
#
loop_
_entity.id
_entity.type
_entity.pdbx_description
1 polymer ?
#
loop_
_entity_poly.entity_id
_entity_poly.type
_entity_poly.pdbx_seq_one_letter_code
_entity_poly.pdbx_strand_id
1 'polypeptide(L)'
;KVLDQSIENDEFHGTSSITIRYNFIKYGFLAFLENPILGSGRQGFRQIMLEQGYDEKYLIQLTHSHNQFISDLAMRGLLGLLSTLSFMLVLILIFFALRKHGEREFSSYGLILISCYIMFFFTDSPFVGSMHSTLFFIFCCLLFLSASLSNLVTSSET
;
A
#
# COMPACT_ATOMS: atom_id res chain seq x y z
N LYS A 1 -13.49 -11.36 -32.46
CA LYS A 1 -14.60 -10.39 -32.21
C LYS A 1 -15.73 -10.96 -31.35
N VAL A 2 -16.09 -12.26 -31.51
CA VAL A 2 -17.16 -12.89 -30.69
C VAL A 2 -16.68 -13.33 -29.32
N LEU A 3 -15.42 -13.69 -29.17
CA LEU A 3 -14.79 -14.04 -27.89
C LEU A 3 -14.60 -12.79 -26.98
N ASP A 4 -14.39 -11.63 -27.57
CA ASP A 4 -14.22 -10.38 -26.84
C ASP A 4 -15.54 -9.92 -26.19
N GLN A 5 -16.67 -10.09 -26.89
CA GLN A 5 -17.99 -9.73 -26.34
C GLN A 5 -18.51 -10.67 -25.25
N SER A 6 -18.12 -11.93 -25.24
CA SER A 6 -18.52 -12.87 -24.18
C SER A 6 -17.74 -12.64 -22.88
N ILE A 7 -16.50 -12.21 -22.98
CA ILE A 7 -15.68 -11.82 -21.83
C ILE A 7 -16.19 -10.51 -21.22
N GLU A 8 -16.60 -9.54 -22.05
CA GLU A 8 -17.15 -8.26 -21.62
C GLU A 8 -18.46 -8.38 -20.82
N ASN A 9 -19.32 -9.33 -21.20
CA ASN A 9 -20.61 -9.54 -20.52
C ASN A 9 -20.50 -10.32 -19.20
N ASP A 10 -19.53 -11.21 -19.04
CA ASP A 10 -19.29 -11.94 -17.80
C ASP A 10 -18.48 -11.10 -16.77
N GLU A 11 -17.65 -10.16 -17.22
CA GLU A 11 -16.90 -9.27 -16.33
C GLU A 11 -17.81 -8.32 -15.52
N PHE A 12 -18.97 -7.94 -16.06
CA PHE A 12 -19.87 -6.96 -15.43
C PHE A 12 -20.73 -7.54 -14.29
N HIS A 13 -20.94 -8.86 -14.27
CA HIS A 13 -21.77 -9.55 -13.27
C HIS A 13 -20.99 -10.49 -12.33
N GLY A 14 -19.66 -10.45 -12.36
CA GLY A 14 -18.82 -11.25 -11.47
C GLY A 14 -18.93 -10.79 -10.02
N THR A 15 -19.83 -11.40 -9.27
CA THR A 15 -20.00 -11.21 -7.81
C THR A 15 -18.83 -11.79 -6.99
N SER A 16 -17.83 -12.38 -7.65
CA SER A 16 -16.66 -12.95 -6.99
C SER A 16 -15.69 -11.85 -6.54
N SER A 17 -15.25 -11.91 -5.29
CA SER A 17 -14.21 -11.02 -4.75
C SER A 17 -12.91 -11.03 -5.55
N ILE A 18 -12.63 -12.13 -6.26
CA ILE A 18 -11.45 -12.28 -7.11
C ILE A 18 -11.59 -11.43 -8.38
N THR A 19 -12.73 -11.50 -9.04
CA THR A 19 -13.02 -10.72 -10.25
C THR A 19 -12.96 -9.22 -9.97
N ILE A 20 -13.52 -8.80 -8.84
CA ILE A 20 -13.48 -7.39 -8.40
C ILE A 20 -12.04 -6.91 -8.21
N ARG A 21 -11.20 -7.69 -7.53
CA ARG A 21 -9.79 -7.35 -7.32
C ARG A 21 -9.01 -7.30 -8.62
N TYR A 22 -9.24 -8.25 -9.53
CA TYR A 22 -8.64 -8.24 -10.86
C TYR A 22 -9.00 -6.97 -11.63
N ASN A 23 -10.28 -6.60 -11.64
CA ASN A 23 -10.75 -5.39 -12.31
C ASN A 23 -10.13 -4.12 -11.70
N PHE A 24 -9.98 -4.05 -10.38
CA PHE A 24 -9.30 -2.93 -9.73
C PHE A 24 -7.83 -2.81 -10.12
N ILE A 25 -7.13 -3.93 -10.25
CA ILE A 25 -5.75 -3.94 -10.75
C ILE A 25 -5.72 -3.45 -12.20
N LYS A 26 -6.58 -3.99 -13.06
CA LYS A 26 -6.69 -3.63 -14.49
C LYS A 26 -6.97 -2.13 -14.65
N TYR A 27 -8.02 -1.62 -14.00
CA TYR A 27 -8.42 -0.21 -14.13
C TYR A 27 -7.49 0.74 -13.37
N GLY A 28 -6.88 0.30 -12.28
CA GLY A 28 -5.82 1.06 -11.62
C GLY A 28 -4.59 1.24 -12.51
N PHE A 29 -4.23 0.21 -13.28
CA PHE A 29 -3.15 0.32 -14.24
C PHE A 29 -3.52 1.22 -15.44
N LEU A 30 -4.76 1.21 -15.91
CA LEU A 30 -5.24 2.14 -16.93
C LEU A 30 -5.18 3.59 -16.42
N ALA A 31 -5.60 3.85 -15.18
CA ALA A 31 -5.48 5.16 -14.55
C ALA A 31 -4.02 5.66 -14.49
N PHE A 32 -3.09 4.75 -14.19
CA PHE A 32 -1.66 5.05 -14.24
C PHE A 32 -1.20 5.45 -15.64
N LEU A 33 -1.64 4.73 -16.69
CA LEU A 33 -1.22 5.04 -18.06
C LEU A 33 -1.68 6.41 -18.56
N GLU A 34 -2.78 6.94 -18.03
CA GLU A 34 -3.23 8.31 -18.36
C GLU A 34 -2.31 9.39 -17.79
N ASN A 35 -1.81 9.20 -16.56
CA ASN A 35 -0.95 10.14 -15.86
C ASN A 35 0.20 9.41 -15.13
N PRO A 36 1.23 8.92 -15.85
CA PRO A 36 2.19 7.99 -15.28
C PRO A 36 3.12 8.62 -14.23
N ILE A 37 3.36 9.93 -14.25
CA ILE A 37 4.27 10.59 -13.32
C ILE A 37 3.58 10.94 -12.01
N LEU A 38 2.45 11.64 -12.07
CA LEU A 38 1.73 12.20 -10.91
C LEU A 38 0.50 11.37 -10.51
N GLY A 39 0.05 10.44 -11.36
CA GLY A 39 -1.19 9.71 -11.21
C GLY A 39 -2.43 10.53 -11.52
N SER A 40 -3.57 9.87 -11.56
CA SER A 40 -4.88 10.49 -11.88
C SER A 40 -5.66 10.91 -10.62
N GLY A 41 -5.09 10.71 -9.44
CA GLY A 41 -5.77 10.94 -8.18
C GLY A 41 -6.89 9.93 -7.90
N ARG A 42 -7.49 10.03 -6.72
CA ARG A 42 -8.63 9.16 -6.35
C ARG A 42 -9.83 9.36 -7.28
N GLN A 43 -10.08 10.59 -7.70
CA GLN A 43 -11.21 10.90 -8.58
C GLN A 43 -11.00 10.36 -9.99
N GLY A 44 -9.78 10.45 -10.54
CA GLY A 44 -9.45 9.90 -11.86
C GLY A 44 -9.62 8.38 -11.89
N PHE A 45 -9.10 7.67 -10.89
CA PHE A 45 -9.33 6.23 -10.77
C PHE A 45 -10.83 5.87 -10.69
N ARG A 46 -11.60 6.63 -9.89
CA ARG A 46 -13.05 6.45 -9.78
C ARG A 46 -13.77 6.72 -11.10
N GLN A 47 -13.37 7.77 -11.83
CA GLN A 47 -13.99 8.12 -13.12
C GLN A 47 -13.79 7.01 -14.15
N ILE A 48 -12.60 6.44 -14.26
CA ILE A 48 -12.34 5.30 -15.14
C ILE A 48 -13.25 4.13 -14.81
N MET A 49 -13.47 3.83 -13.54
CA MET A 49 -14.38 2.77 -13.14
C MET A 49 -15.84 3.07 -13.49
N LEU A 50 -16.28 4.33 -13.35
CA LEU A 50 -17.63 4.76 -13.79
C LEU A 50 -17.80 4.60 -15.30
N GLU A 51 -16.81 4.97 -16.10
CA GLU A 51 -16.81 4.81 -17.57
C GLU A 51 -16.87 3.34 -18.00
N GLN A 52 -16.38 2.44 -17.15
CA GLN A 52 -16.48 0.99 -17.32
C GLN A 52 -17.80 0.41 -16.76
N GLY A 53 -18.75 1.28 -16.35
CA GLY A 53 -20.11 0.89 -15.96
C GLY A 53 -20.30 0.45 -14.51
N TYR A 54 -19.33 0.70 -13.63
CA TYR A 54 -19.50 0.44 -12.20
C TYR A 54 -20.50 1.44 -11.59
N ASP A 55 -21.39 0.95 -10.71
CA ASP A 55 -22.37 1.81 -10.01
C ASP A 55 -21.65 2.79 -9.08
N GLU A 56 -22.06 4.05 -9.14
CA GLU A 56 -21.52 5.11 -8.29
C GLU A 56 -21.66 4.80 -6.79
N LYS A 57 -22.78 4.20 -6.38
CA LYS A 57 -22.99 3.79 -4.98
C LYS A 57 -21.98 2.79 -4.50
N TYR A 58 -21.59 1.86 -5.38
CA TYR A 58 -20.56 0.88 -5.10
C TYR A 58 -19.19 1.54 -4.97
N LEU A 59 -18.88 2.48 -5.86
CA LEU A 59 -17.58 3.19 -5.86
C LEU A 59 -17.43 4.20 -4.70
N ILE A 60 -18.51 4.66 -4.07
CA ILE A 60 -18.42 5.48 -2.85
C ILE A 60 -17.80 4.70 -1.69
N GLN A 61 -18.10 3.41 -1.61
CA GLN A 61 -17.54 2.52 -0.57
C GLN A 61 -16.12 2.05 -0.90
N LEU A 62 -15.74 2.09 -2.19
CA LEU A 62 -14.44 1.64 -2.66
C LEU A 62 -13.46 2.82 -2.76
N THR A 63 -12.55 2.86 -1.82
CA THR A 63 -11.57 3.95 -1.71
C THR A 63 -10.23 3.63 -2.35
N HIS A 64 -9.98 2.36 -2.72
CA HIS A 64 -8.66 1.89 -3.16
C HIS A 64 -8.73 0.55 -3.93
N SER A 65 -7.65 0.18 -4.60
CA SER A 65 -7.58 -0.99 -5.50
C SER A 65 -7.34 -2.33 -4.81
N HIS A 66 -7.37 -2.41 -3.47
CA HIS A 66 -6.94 -3.60 -2.70
C HIS A 66 -5.53 -4.11 -3.06
N ASN A 67 -4.67 -3.20 -3.48
CA ASN A 67 -3.24 -3.42 -3.71
C ASN A 67 -2.53 -2.07 -3.61
N GLN A 68 -1.58 -1.95 -2.66
CA GLN A 68 -0.92 -0.67 -2.40
C GLN A 68 -0.14 -0.16 -3.62
N PHE A 69 0.56 -1.04 -4.33
CA PHE A 69 1.36 -0.64 -5.48
C PHE A 69 0.49 -0.08 -6.62
N ILE A 70 -0.63 -0.74 -6.90
CA ILE A 70 -1.59 -0.27 -7.91
C ILE A 70 -2.28 1.01 -7.45
N SER A 71 -2.63 1.14 -6.17
CA SER A 71 -3.20 2.37 -5.62
C SER A 71 -2.23 3.55 -5.74
N ASP A 72 -0.94 3.35 -5.45
CA ASP A 72 0.07 4.38 -5.60
C ASP A 72 0.26 4.78 -7.07
N LEU A 73 0.38 3.79 -7.97
CA LEU A 73 0.50 4.06 -9.41
C LEU A 73 -0.73 4.81 -9.96
N ALA A 74 -1.95 4.35 -9.65
CA ALA A 74 -3.18 4.95 -10.14
C ALA A 74 -3.39 6.37 -9.61
N MET A 75 -3.18 6.58 -8.32
CA MET A 75 -3.53 7.84 -7.65
C MET A 75 -2.40 8.85 -7.62
N ARG A 76 -1.14 8.41 -7.55
CA ARG A 76 0.05 9.24 -7.32
C ARG A 76 1.13 9.04 -8.36
N GLY A 77 0.92 8.14 -9.32
CA GLY A 77 1.88 7.82 -10.38
C GLY A 77 3.16 7.16 -9.87
N LEU A 78 4.18 7.24 -10.70
CA LEU A 78 5.49 6.68 -10.37
C LEU A 78 6.12 7.35 -9.15
N LEU A 79 5.88 8.66 -8.95
CA LEU A 79 6.39 9.37 -7.78
C LEU A 79 5.79 8.84 -6.48
N GLY A 80 4.50 8.49 -6.46
CA GLY A 80 3.86 7.88 -5.30
C GLY A 80 4.43 6.51 -4.99
N LEU A 81 4.57 5.65 -6.00
CA LEU A 81 5.18 4.33 -5.83
C LEU A 81 6.62 4.42 -5.31
N LEU A 82 7.45 5.28 -5.93
CA LEU A 82 8.83 5.48 -5.49
C LEU A 82 8.92 6.03 -4.07
N SER A 83 8.00 6.92 -3.68
CA SER A 83 7.91 7.44 -2.31
C SER A 83 7.62 6.32 -1.30
N THR A 84 6.63 5.46 -1.57
CA THR A 84 6.29 4.32 -0.70
C THR A 84 7.46 3.33 -0.60
N LEU A 85 8.10 2.99 -1.71
CA LEU A 85 9.25 2.08 -1.72
C LEU A 85 10.45 2.66 -0.98
N SER A 86 10.77 3.94 -1.21
CA SER A 86 11.86 4.65 -0.53
C SER A 86 11.61 4.72 0.97
N PHE A 87 10.39 5.00 1.38
CA PHE A 87 10.01 5.03 2.79
C PHE A 87 10.21 3.65 3.45
N MET A 88 9.75 2.57 2.82
CA MET A 88 9.98 1.21 3.32
C MET A 88 11.47 0.87 3.40
N LEU A 89 12.24 1.23 2.38
CA LEU A 89 13.69 1.03 2.36
C LEU A 89 14.38 1.75 3.53
N VAL A 90 14.04 3.02 3.76
CA VAL A 90 14.61 3.81 4.87
C VAL A 90 14.32 3.14 6.22
N LEU A 91 13.10 2.67 6.46
CA LEU A 91 12.75 1.95 7.68
C LEU A 91 13.56 0.65 7.84
N ILE A 92 13.71 -0.12 6.76
CA ILE A 92 14.54 -1.34 6.76
C ILE A 92 15.98 -0.99 7.15
N LEU A 93 16.56 0.05 6.56
CA LEU A 93 17.93 0.49 6.86
C LEU A 93 18.08 0.95 8.31
N ILE A 94 17.10 1.67 8.86
CA ILE A 94 17.07 2.08 10.28
C ILE A 94 17.09 0.87 11.19
N PHE A 95 16.23 -0.13 10.98
CA PHE A 95 16.20 -1.33 11.81
C PHE A 95 17.47 -2.19 11.65
N PHE A 96 18.05 -2.25 10.47
CA PHE A 96 19.37 -2.88 10.31
C PHE A 96 20.48 -2.11 11.03
N ALA A 97 20.44 -0.79 11.08
CA ALA A 97 21.39 0.01 11.85
C ALA A 97 21.24 -0.25 13.35
N LEU A 98 20.03 -0.32 13.90
CA LEU A 98 19.77 -0.69 15.31
C LEU A 98 20.41 -2.04 15.66
N ARG A 99 20.32 -3.03 14.75
CA ARG A 99 20.97 -4.33 14.94
C ARG A 99 22.48 -4.23 15.09
N LYS A 100 23.13 -3.35 14.34
CA LYS A 100 24.58 -3.13 14.42
C LYS A 100 25.00 -2.45 15.74
N HIS A 101 24.11 -1.67 16.33
CA HIS A 101 24.31 -0.99 17.61
C HIS A 101 23.93 -1.85 18.84
N GLY A 102 23.67 -3.13 18.67
CA GLY A 102 23.38 -4.07 19.75
C GLY A 102 21.89 -4.33 20.00
N GLU A 103 20.99 -3.51 19.45
CA GLU A 103 19.54 -3.58 19.65
C GLU A 103 18.89 -4.66 18.76
N ARG A 104 19.32 -5.93 18.94
CA ARG A 104 18.91 -7.03 18.05
C ARG A 104 17.42 -7.36 18.14
N GLU A 105 16.84 -7.27 19.34
CA GLU A 105 15.43 -7.61 19.55
C GLU A 105 14.52 -6.60 18.86
N PHE A 106 14.72 -5.31 19.15
CA PHE A 106 13.93 -4.22 18.53
C PHE A 106 14.09 -4.20 17.01
N SER A 107 15.31 -4.44 16.52
CA SER A 107 15.57 -4.61 15.08
C SER A 107 14.74 -5.74 14.50
N SER A 108 14.70 -6.90 15.16
CA SER A 108 13.96 -8.07 14.67
C SER A 108 12.45 -7.80 14.64
N TYR A 109 11.88 -7.18 15.68
CA TYR A 109 10.47 -6.81 15.71
C TYR A 109 10.11 -5.81 14.62
N GLY A 110 10.96 -4.80 14.39
CA GLY A 110 10.76 -3.82 13.32
C GLY A 110 10.80 -4.45 11.93
N LEU A 111 11.76 -5.32 11.66
CA LEU A 111 11.86 -6.02 10.39
C LEU A 111 10.69 -6.98 10.15
N ILE A 112 10.21 -7.68 11.18
CA ILE A 112 9.00 -8.52 11.10
C ILE A 112 7.78 -7.64 10.78
N LEU A 113 7.60 -6.52 11.47
CA LEU A 113 6.51 -5.59 11.22
C LEU A 113 6.49 -5.11 9.75
N ILE A 114 7.64 -4.65 9.25
CA ILE A 114 7.78 -4.20 7.85
C ILE A 114 7.46 -5.33 6.88
N SER A 115 7.97 -6.54 7.13
CA SER A 115 7.69 -7.71 6.28
C SER A 115 6.19 -8.03 6.22
N CYS A 116 5.49 -7.98 7.35
CA CYS A 116 4.03 -8.16 7.40
C CYS A 116 3.31 -7.08 6.57
N TYR A 117 3.73 -5.81 6.65
CA TYR A 117 3.11 -4.74 5.86
C TYR A 117 3.42 -4.87 4.37
N ILE A 118 4.61 -5.29 3.98
CA ILE A 118 4.94 -5.58 2.58
C ILE A 118 4.03 -6.69 2.04
N MET A 119 3.82 -7.76 2.80
CA MET A 119 2.87 -8.82 2.42
C MET A 119 1.43 -8.29 2.33
N PHE A 120 1.04 -7.39 3.24
CA PHE A 120 -0.27 -6.77 3.23
C PHE A 120 -0.48 -5.86 2.02
N PHE A 121 0.56 -5.23 1.47
CA PHE A 121 0.48 -4.41 0.25
C PHE A 121 -0.03 -5.16 -0.98
N PHE A 122 0.17 -6.48 -1.04
CA PHE A 122 -0.34 -7.31 -2.15
C PHE A 122 -1.84 -7.61 -2.03
N THR A 123 -2.40 -7.54 -0.84
CA THR A 123 -3.79 -7.92 -0.55
C THR A 123 -4.68 -6.74 -0.25
N ASP A 124 -4.11 -5.58 0.11
CA ASP A 124 -4.83 -4.37 0.46
C ASP A 124 -3.96 -3.12 0.24
N SER A 125 -4.53 -1.95 0.49
CA SER A 125 -3.86 -0.65 0.36
C SER A 125 -3.79 0.08 1.72
N PRO A 126 -2.96 -0.40 2.66
CA PRO A 126 -2.96 0.11 4.04
C PRO A 126 -2.56 1.59 4.16
N PHE A 127 -1.84 2.14 3.19
CA PHE A 127 -1.44 3.56 3.20
C PHE A 127 -2.44 4.49 2.50
N VAL A 128 -3.49 3.97 1.91
CA VAL A 128 -4.62 4.76 1.42
C VAL A 128 -5.63 5.02 2.54
N GLY A 129 -5.77 4.07 3.48
CA GLY A 129 -6.59 4.22 4.67
C GLY A 129 -5.82 4.86 5.85
N SER A 130 -6.44 5.78 6.58
CA SER A 130 -5.79 6.48 7.70
C SER A 130 -5.48 5.59 8.90
N MET A 131 -6.34 4.62 9.21
CA MET A 131 -6.21 3.80 10.41
C MET A 131 -4.98 2.88 10.37
N HIS A 132 -4.81 2.12 9.30
CA HIS A 132 -3.71 1.15 9.18
C HIS A 132 -2.36 1.86 9.08
N SER A 133 -2.27 2.97 8.33
CA SER A 133 -1.06 3.77 8.26
C SER A 133 -0.70 4.36 9.62
N THR A 134 -1.66 4.90 10.37
CA THR A 134 -1.44 5.46 11.71
C THR A 134 -0.91 4.40 12.67
N LEU A 135 -1.51 3.22 12.70
CA LEU A 135 -1.03 2.12 13.56
C LEU A 135 0.40 1.70 13.19
N PHE A 136 0.71 1.59 11.91
CA PHE A 136 2.05 1.26 11.45
C PHE A 136 3.09 2.29 11.95
N PHE A 137 2.81 3.58 11.79
CA PHE A 137 3.70 4.65 12.28
C PHE A 137 3.86 4.61 13.79
N ILE A 138 2.77 4.42 14.55
CA ILE A 138 2.83 4.32 16.00
C ILE A 138 3.73 3.16 16.43
N PHE A 139 3.57 1.98 15.85
CA PHE A 139 4.40 0.82 16.17
C PHE A 139 5.87 1.05 15.81
N CYS A 140 6.18 1.62 14.66
CA CYS A 140 7.55 1.97 14.29
C CYS A 140 8.17 2.97 15.27
N CYS A 141 7.43 4.01 15.67
CA CYS A 141 7.88 5.00 16.65
C CYS A 141 8.12 4.38 18.03
N LEU A 142 7.21 3.53 18.50
CA LEU A 142 7.36 2.85 19.80
C LEU A 142 8.59 1.94 19.82
N LEU A 143 8.83 1.17 18.78
CA LEU A 143 10.01 0.32 18.66
C LEU A 143 11.31 1.15 18.66
N PHE A 144 11.33 2.25 17.91
CA PHE A 144 12.48 3.13 17.86
C PHE A 144 12.75 3.82 19.22
N LEU A 145 11.72 4.32 19.88
CA LEU A 145 11.84 4.94 21.20
C LEU A 145 12.32 3.93 22.26
N SER A 146 11.78 2.72 22.23
CA SER A 146 12.20 1.65 23.16
C SER A 146 13.66 1.28 22.97
N ALA A 147 14.14 1.18 21.74
CA ALA A 147 15.56 0.94 21.45
C ALA A 147 16.45 2.11 21.93
N SER A 148 15.99 3.35 21.74
CA SER A 148 16.74 4.54 22.17
C SER A 148 16.83 4.64 23.70
N LEU A 149 15.77 4.28 24.41
CA LEU A 149 15.75 4.28 25.88
C LEU A 149 16.64 3.18 26.46
N SER A 150 16.64 1.98 25.85
CA SER A 150 17.55 0.87 26.22
C SER A 150 19.01 1.32 26.18
N ASN A 151 19.41 2.00 25.11
CA ASN A 151 20.78 2.50 24.96
C ASN A 151 21.15 3.55 26.03
N LEU A 152 20.21 4.43 26.43
CA LEU A 152 20.46 5.42 27.46
C LEU A 152 20.65 4.80 28.85
N VAL A 153 19.86 3.79 29.18
CA VAL A 153 19.98 3.05 30.47
C VAL A 153 21.32 2.35 30.57
N THR A 154 21.71 1.60 29.53
CA THR A 154 22.99 0.87 29.52
C THR A 154 24.20 1.82 29.59
N SER A 155 24.13 2.99 28.99
CA SER A 155 25.21 3.99 29.04
C SER A 155 25.33 4.71 30.39
N SER A 156 24.30 4.68 31.22
CA SER A 156 24.33 5.29 32.57
C SER A 156 24.88 4.36 33.66
N GLU A 157 25.01 3.07 33.36
CA GLU A 157 25.54 2.04 34.27
C GLU A 157 27.06 1.74 34.08
N THR A 158 27.65 2.32 33.04
CA THR A 158 29.10 2.21 32.73
C THR A 158 29.84 3.49 33.15
#